data_9d9e954557595326f7d7721a1c4707eb
#
_entry.id   9d9e954557595326f7d7721a1c4707eb
#
_cell.length_a   1.000
_cell.length_b   1.000
_cell.length_c   1.000
_cell.angle_alpha   90.00
_cell.angle_beta   90.00
_cell.angle_gamma   90.00
#
_symmetry.space_group_name_H-M   'P 1'
#
loop_
_entity.id
_entity.type
_entity.pdbx_description
1 polymer ?
#
loop_
_entity_poly.entity_id
_entity_poly.type
_entity_poly.pdbx_seq_one_letter_code
_entity_poly.pdbx_strand_id
1 'polypeptide(L)'
;MLSHLPKLDEEKLKFVIELKEKYNAGKISLADARKQLKERVKTLKPYEIAYAEQKITPFVEDECIKENIQNMMLLFDEVMDTSRPTELPPDHPIMCYYRENDDMRKLLKEVENLTQFPVIKNQWYELYNKLDLWWKLHLPRKQNQLYSLLEKKGFTRPTTTMWVLDDFVRDELKENRKMLDDGNVEEFIASQKSVAADIIDLIQKEETVLYPTSLAMITPEEFEDMKSGDREIGFTFGKLETTSELKKSVTQENSNISEQGNLAKDLAQLLGKYGFNSKNSQSSEFDVAMGKMTLEQINLVFKHLPVDITYVDENEIVKFYSDTTHRIFPRSKNVIGRDVKNCHPPKSVHIVEEIIEKFRSGEQDFVEFWINKPELFIYISYSAVKDENGKFRGILEMMQDCTRIRSLEGSQTLLNWESANLTNKAVEEAKSEESDVKIDLDKIDGDTYLKDLIKVYPKLKNDMVKISEKFKLLQTPLLAVMLPTTTLKKASERGEVELDTLIEKIKELIKTY
;
A
#
# COMPACT_ATOMS: atom_id res chain seq x y z
N MET A 1 24.51 -2.57 7.45
CA MET A 1 24.39 -2.84 6.01
C MET A 1 25.22 -4.05 5.56
N LEU A 2 26.57 -4.01 5.61
CA LEU A 2 27.42 -5.12 5.13
C LEU A 2 27.12 -6.48 5.81
N SER A 3 26.66 -6.49 7.05
CA SER A 3 26.27 -7.69 7.80
C SER A 3 25.03 -8.41 7.25
N HIS A 4 24.27 -7.74 6.42
CA HIS A 4 23.02 -8.26 5.84
C HIS A 4 23.14 -8.65 4.36
N LEU A 5 24.28 -8.42 3.75
CA LEU A 5 24.55 -8.77 2.37
C LEU A 5 25.45 -10.02 2.31
N PRO A 6 25.36 -10.82 1.24
CA PRO A 6 26.36 -11.81 0.94
C PRO A 6 27.77 -11.19 0.82
N LYS A 7 28.81 -12.03 0.97
CA LYS A 7 30.20 -11.54 0.88
C LYS A 7 30.44 -10.79 -0.43
N LEU A 8 30.80 -9.51 -0.31
CA LEU A 8 31.06 -8.63 -1.45
C LEU A 8 32.53 -8.71 -1.85
N ASP A 9 32.78 -8.58 -3.14
CA ASP A 9 34.12 -8.40 -3.71
C ASP A 9 34.43 -6.90 -3.75
N GLU A 10 35.22 -6.43 -2.80
CA GLU A 10 35.55 -5.00 -2.64
C GLU A 10 36.33 -4.43 -3.82
N GLU A 11 37.25 -5.21 -4.44
CA GLU A 11 38.01 -4.75 -5.59
C GLU A 11 37.13 -4.59 -6.83
N LYS A 12 36.25 -5.55 -7.05
CA LYS A 12 35.23 -5.51 -8.11
C LYS A 12 34.32 -4.30 -7.93
N LEU A 13 33.81 -4.06 -6.72
CA LEU A 13 32.89 -2.95 -6.44
C LEU A 13 33.58 -1.60 -6.60
N LYS A 14 34.81 -1.45 -6.14
CA LYS A 14 35.59 -0.23 -6.33
C LYS A 14 35.75 0.08 -7.82
N PHE A 15 36.09 -0.92 -8.62
CA PHE A 15 36.21 -0.75 -10.06
C PHE A 15 34.88 -0.33 -10.70
N VAL A 16 33.77 -0.97 -10.33
CA VAL A 16 32.41 -0.66 -10.83
C VAL A 16 32.01 0.79 -10.50
N ILE A 17 32.27 1.24 -9.27
CA ILE A 17 31.97 2.61 -8.85
C ILE A 17 32.81 3.63 -9.63
N GLU A 18 34.13 3.43 -9.71
CA GLU A 18 35.02 4.31 -10.47
C GLU A 18 34.66 4.39 -11.96
N LEU A 19 34.25 3.27 -12.57
CA LEU A 19 33.85 3.22 -13.96
C LEU A 19 32.54 3.98 -14.19
N LYS A 20 31.55 3.81 -13.30
CA LYS A 20 30.28 4.55 -13.33
C LYS A 20 30.51 6.06 -13.19
N GLU A 21 31.36 6.49 -12.24
CA GLU A 21 31.69 7.90 -12.07
C GLU A 21 32.34 8.50 -13.31
N LYS A 22 33.27 7.78 -13.96
CA LYS A 22 33.89 8.21 -15.23
C LYS A 22 32.87 8.34 -16.35
N TYR A 23 31.93 7.39 -16.43
CA TYR A 23 30.87 7.42 -17.44
C TYR A 23 29.89 8.58 -17.20
N ASN A 24 29.41 8.76 -15.97
CA ASN A 24 28.54 9.87 -15.61
C ASN A 24 29.19 11.25 -15.83
N ALA A 25 30.51 11.35 -15.62
CA ALA A 25 31.28 12.57 -15.87
C ALA A 25 31.59 12.80 -17.38
N GLY A 26 31.10 11.94 -18.28
CA GLY A 26 31.39 12.03 -19.72
C GLY A 26 32.86 11.75 -20.11
N LYS A 27 33.65 11.18 -19.19
CA LYS A 27 35.09 10.88 -19.43
C LYS A 27 35.33 9.62 -20.20
N ILE A 28 34.33 8.79 -20.39
CA ILE A 28 34.39 7.52 -21.14
C ILE A 28 33.07 7.32 -21.87
N SER A 29 33.12 6.75 -23.08
CA SER A 29 31.90 6.40 -23.82
C SER A 29 31.21 5.17 -23.23
N LEU A 30 29.89 5.01 -23.47
CA LEU A 30 29.14 3.84 -23.02
C LEU A 30 29.75 2.53 -23.58
N ALA A 31 30.16 2.54 -24.85
CA ALA A 31 30.76 1.38 -25.51
C ALA A 31 32.09 0.96 -24.86
N ASP A 32 32.98 1.94 -24.57
CA ASP A 32 34.25 1.66 -23.91
C ASP A 32 34.09 1.26 -22.45
N ALA A 33 33.11 1.86 -21.75
CA ALA A 33 32.79 1.50 -20.37
C ALA A 33 32.24 0.06 -20.29
N ARG A 34 31.32 -0.33 -21.17
CA ARG A 34 30.82 -1.72 -21.28
C ARG A 34 31.91 -2.71 -21.60
N LYS A 35 32.83 -2.35 -22.52
CA LYS A 35 33.98 -3.20 -22.86
C LYS A 35 34.85 -3.45 -21.63
N GLN A 36 35.26 -2.39 -20.89
CA GLN A 36 36.07 -2.52 -19.69
C GLN A 36 35.33 -3.32 -18.59
N LEU A 37 34.01 -3.15 -18.50
CA LEU A 37 33.18 -3.88 -17.55
C LEU A 37 33.19 -5.39 -17.86
N LYS A 38 32.95 -5.79 -19.11
CA LYS A 38 32.98 -7.20 -19.55
C LYS A 38 34.33 -7.87 -19.33
N GLU A 39 35.40 -7.16 -19.55
CA GLU A 39 36.76 -7.70 -19.37
C GLU A 39 37.08 -8.03 -17.91
N ARG A 40 36.53 -7.26 -16.94
CA ARG A 40 36.86 -7.40 -15.52
C ARG A 40 35.72 -7.98 -14.66
N VAL A 41 34.48 -7.82 -15.09
CA VAL A 41 33.30 -8.23 -14.32
C VAL A 41 32.50 -9.22 -15.17
N LYS A 42 32.55 -10.51 -14.80
CA LYS A 42 31.79 -11.57 -15.49
C LYS A 42 30.29 -11.43 -15.24
N THR A 43 29.91 -11.15 -13.99
CA THR A 43 28.52 -11.01 -13.56
C THR A 43 28.45 -10.01 -12.41
N LEU A 44 27.45 -9.15 -12.46
CA LEU A 44 27.14 -8.19 -11.41
C LEU A 44 25.79 -8.57 -10.77
N LYS A 45 25.80 -8.83 -9.49
CA LYS A 45 24.59 -9.16 -8.76
C LYS A 45 23.78 -7.89 -8.46
N PRO A 46 22.45 -7.94 -8.46
CA PRO A 46 21.60 -6.77 -8.19
C PRO A 46 21.94 -6.05 -6.88
N TYR A 47 22.21 -6.77 -5.80
CA TYR A 47 22.60 -6.17 -4.53
C TYR A 47 23.98 -5.49 -4.55
N GLU A 48 24.87 -5.86 -5.47
CA GLU A 48 26.17 -5.19 -5.67
C GLU A 48 25.95 -3.83 -6.36
N ILE A 49 25.00 -3.75 -7.31
CA ILE A 49 24.61 -2.49 -7.96
C ILE A 49 24.00 -1.55 -6.93
N ALA A 50 23.06 -2.05 -6.17
CA ALA A 50 22.38 -1.28 -5.15
C ALA A 50 23.33 -0.85 -4.01
N TYR A 51 24.35 -1.67 -3.69
CA TYR A 51 25.43 -1.25 -2.78
C TYR A 51 26.29 -0.15 -3.38
N ALA A 52 26.65 -0.23 -4.65
CA ALA A 52 27.38 0.82 -5.36
C ALA A 52 26.59 2.14 -5.35
N GLU A 53 25.27 2.08 -5.59
CA GLU A 53 24.36 3.23 -5.49
C GLU A 53 24.40 3.86 -4.10
N GLN A 54 24.35 3.07 -3.03
CA GLN A 54 24.41 3.55 -1.64
C GLN A 54 25.72 4.32 -1.33
N LYS A 55 26.82 4.06 -2.05
CA LYS A 55 28.14 4.65 -1.82
C LYS A 55 28.41 5.91 -2.62
N ILE A 56 27.62 6.18 -3.65
CA ILE A 56 27.82 7.35 -4.51
C ILE A 56 27.30 8.62 -3.84
N THR A 57 27.96 9.75 -4.08
CA THR A 57 27.58 11.06 -3.54
C THR A 57 26.19 11.48 -4.03
N PRO A 58 25.31 12.05 -3.18
CA PRO A 58 23.97 12.49 -3.57
C PRO A 58 24.01 13.53 -4.69
N PHE A 59 23.11 13.38 -5.67
CA PHE A 59 22.75 14.46 -6.57
C PHE A 59 21.64 15.29 -5.93
N VAL A 60 21.64 16.60 -6.18
CA VAL A 60 20.79 17.57 -5.50
C VAL A 60 19.43 17.77 -6.17
N GLU A 61 19.24 17.31 -7.43
CA GLU A 61 18.04 17.56 -8.23
C GLU A 61 17.38 16.27 -8.71
N ASP A 62 16.05 16.19 -8.60
CA ASP A 62 15.22 15.00 -8.92
C ASP A 62 15.32 14.58 -10.40
N GLU A 63 15.42 15.54 -11.33
CA GLU A 63 15.59 15.24 -12.77
C GLU A 63 16.91 14.52 -13.06
N CYS A 64 17.97 14.87 -12.35
CA CYS A 64 19.26 14.19 -12.46
C CYS A 64 19.22 12.75 -11.95
N ILE A 65 18.31 12.41 -11.03
CA ILE A 65 18.17 11.06 -10.48
C ILE A 65 17.70 10.09 -11.55
N LYS A 66 16.63 10.42 -12.30
CA LYS A 66 16.06 9.55 -13.36
C LYS A 66 17.12 9.25 -14.43
N GLU A 67 17.81 10.27 -14.94
CA GLU A 67 18.85 10.12 -15.95
C GLU A 67 20.03 9.29 -15.46
N ASN A 68 20.50 9.53 -14.23
CA ASN A 68 21.62 8.79 -13.66
C ASN A 68 21.32 7.30 -13.47
N ILE A 69 20.09 6.96 -13.06
CA ILE A 69 19.67 5.56 -12.93
C ILE A 69 19.57 4.91 -14.31
N GLN A 70 19.02 5.61 -15.29
CA GLN A 70 18.91 5.11 -16.65
C GLN A 70 20.31 4.84 -17.24
N ASN A 71 21.22 5.76 -17.06
CA ASN A 71 22.63 5.59 -17.46
C ASN A 71 23.29 4.41 -16.74
N MET A 72 22.99 4.19 -15.47
CA MET A 72 23.47 3.07 -14.69
C MET A 72 22.92 1.73 -15.22
N MET A 73 21.62 1.66 -15.46
CA MET A 73 20.97 0.47 -16.01
C MET A 73 21.54 0.12 -17.39
N LEU A 74 21.68 1.13 -18.26
CA LEU A 74 22.32 0.96 -19.57
C LEU A 74 23.76 0.45 -19.45
N LEU A 75 24.55 0.98 -18.51
CA LEU A 75 25.94 0.57 -18.34
C LEU A 75 26.05 -0.90 -17.92
N PHE A 76 25.19 -1.38 -17.03
CA PHE A 76 25.29 -2.71 -16.43
C PHE A 76 24.46 -3.80 -17.10
N ASP A 77 23.57 -3.46 -18.05
CA ASP A 77 22.61 -4.35 -18.70
C ASP A 77 23.21 -5.70 -19.14
N GLU A 78 24.40 -5.66 -19.76
CA GLU A 78 25.04 -6.86 -20.35
C GLU A 78 25.77 -7.77 -19.32
N VAL A 79 25.95 -7.32 -18.07
CA VAL A 79 26.63 -8.08 -17.00
C VAL A 79 25.74 -8.33 -15.80
N MET A 80 24.53 -7.82 -15.81
CA MET A 80 23.58 -7.92 -14.71
C MET A 80 22.89 -9.29 -14.69
N ASP A 81 22.84 -9.91 -13.51
CA ASP A 81 22.05 -11.13 -13.31
C ASP A 81 20.59 -10.77 -13.03
N THR A 82 19.73 -10.91 -14.02
CA THR A 82 18.31 -10.52 -13.97
C THR A 82 17.36 -11.71 -13.86
N SER A 83 17.85 -12.89 -13.49
CA SER A 83 17.02 -14.08 -13.40
C SER A 83 15.96 -13.96 -12.31
N ARG A 84 14.69 -14.20 -12.67
CA ARG A 84 13.58 -14.23 -11.73
C ARG A 84 13.68 -15.50 -10.86
N PRO A 85 13.47 -15.42 -9.53
CA PRO A 85 13.51 -16.60 -8.68
C PRO A 85 12.37 -17.56 -9.02
N THR A 86 12.67 -18.86 -9.13
CA THR A 86 11.71 -19.91 -9.49
C THR A 86 11.26 -20.77 -8.29
N GLU A 87 11.95 -20.67 -7.15
CA GLU A 87 11.76 -21.55 -5.99
C GLU A 87 10.91 -20.94 -4.87
N LEU A 88 10.45 -19.69 -5.03
CA LEU A 88 9.66 -19.04 -3.98
C LEU A 88 8.20 -19.49 -4.01
N PRO A 89 7.57 -19.65 -2.82
CA PRO A 89 6.14 -19.95 -2.72
C PRO A 89 5.28 -18.88 -3.42
N PRO A 90 4.13 -19.25 -3.99
CA PRO A 90 3.24 -18.28 -4.66
C PRO A 90 2.75 -17.14 -3.77
N ASP A 91 2.63 -17.37 -2.45
CA ASP A 91 2.20 -16.38 -1.45
C ASP A 91 3.37 -15.58 -0.86
N HIS A 92 4.60 -15.79 -1.36
CA HIS A 92 5.76 -15.01 -0.94
C HIS A 92 5.57 -13.53 -1.35
N PRO A 93 5.83 -12.53 -0.49
CA PRO A 93 5.64 -11.12 -0.78
C PRO A 93 6.24 -10.66 -2.12
N ILE A 94 7.47 -11.07 -2.41
CA ILE A 94 8.15 -10.75 -3.68
C ILE A 94 7.40 -11.35 -4.89
N MET A 95 6.85 -12.57 -4.77
CA MET A 95 6.07 -13.18 -5.85
C MET A 95 4.73 -12.46 -6.07
N CYS A 96 4.17 -11.85 -5.03
CA CYS A 96 2.99 -11.00 -5.17
C CYS A 96 3.29 -9.76 -6.00
N TYR A 97 4.42 -9.08 -5.77
CA TYR A 97 4.87 -7.95 -6.58
C TYR A 97 5.12 -8.35 -8.04
N TYR A 98 5.81 -9.48 -8.30
CA TYR A 98 6.02 -9.97 -9.66
C TYR A 98 4.71 -10.22 -10.42
N ARG A 99 3.70 -10.81 -9.77
CA ARG A 99 2.37 -11.02 -10.39
C ARG A 99 1.68 -9.71 -10.74
N GLU A 100 1.71 -8.75 -9.83
CA GLU A 100 1.12 -7.43 -10.09
C GLU A 100 1.82 -6.72 -11.24
N ASN A 101 3.13 -6.86 -11.36
CA ASN A 101 3.90 -6.34 -12.50
C ASN A 101 3.54 -7.06 -13.81
N ASP A 102 3.36 -8.39 -13.78
CA ASP A 102 2.91 -9.15 -14.95
C ASP A 102 1.50 -8.73 -15.38
N ASP A 103 0.60 -8.48 -14.44
CA ASP A 103 -0.75 -8.00 -14.73
C ASP A 103 -0.73 -6.54 -15.22
N MET A 104 0.15 -5.70 -14.68
CA MET A 104 0.37 -4.35 -15.20
C MET A 104 0.86 -4.37 -16.65
N ARG A 105 1.80 -5.24 -17.00
CA ARG A 105 2.26 -5.39 -18.40
C ARG A 105 1.13 -5.81 -19.35
N LYS A 106 0.20 -6.67 -18.88
CA LYS A 106 -1.01 -7.02 -19.66
C LYS A 106 -1.92 -5.80 -19.85
N LEU A 107 -2.09 -5.01 -18.78
CA LEU A 107 -2.91 -3.80 -18.81
C LEU A 107 -2.32 -2.75 -19.76
N LEU A 108 -1.00 -2.58 -19.77
CA LEU A 108 -0.33 -1.63 -20.66
C LEU A 108 -0.45 -2.01 -22.15
N LYS A 109 -0.65 -3.29 -22.48
CA LYS A 109 -0.97 -3.70 -23.86
C LYS A 109 -2.37 -3.23 -24.28
N GLU A 110 -3.31 -3.09 -23.34
CA GLU A 110 -4.62 -2.49 -23.63
C GLU A 110 -4.49 -1.02 -24.00
N VAL A 111 -3.53 -0.28 -23.41
CA VAL A 111 -3.21 1.12 -23.77
C VAL A 111 -2.89 1.24 -25.26
N GLU A 112 -2.00 0.38 -25.77
CA GLU A 112 -1.62 0.41 -27.18
C GLU A 112 -2.81 0.19 -28.12
N ASN A 113 -3.73 -0.71 -27.76
CA ASN A 113 -4.93 -0.99 -28.54
C ASN A 113 -5.90 0.20 -28.55
N LEU A 114 -6.04 0.90 -27.40
CA LEU A 114 -6.96 2.02 -27.26
C LEU A 114 -6.49 3.31 -27.97
N THR A 115 -5.19 3.44 -28.22
CA THR A 115 -4.62 4.59 -28.97
C THR A 115 -4.91 4.53 -30.46
N GLN A 116 -5.38 3.40 -31.01
CA GLN A 116 -5.49 3.16 -32.45
C GLN A 116 -6.78 3.64 -33.13
N PHE A 117 -7.94 3.89 -32.41
CA PHE A 117 -9.17 4.49 -32.95
C PHE A 117 -10.49 3.74 -32.91
N PRO A 118 -11.62 4.41 -32.80
CA PRO A 118 -11.81 5.79 -32.32
C PRO A 118 -11.71 5.84 -30.80
N VAL A 119 -11.39 7.04 -30.26
CA VAL A 119 -11.24 7.24 -28.81
C VAL A 119 -12.56 7.01 -28.10
N ILE A 120 -12.66 5.90 -27.39
CA ILE A 120 -13.83 5.56 -26.57
C ILE A 120 -13.52 5.91 -25.12
N LYS A 121 -13.97 7.10 -24.67
CA LYS A 121 -13.66 7.62 -23.33
C LYS A 121 -13.94 6.61 -22.20
N ASN A 122 -15.03 5.86 -22.27
CA ASN A 122 -15.39 4.88 -21.22
C ASN A 122 -14.35 3.77 -21.08
N GLN A 123 -13.74 3.31 -22.16
CA GLN A 123 -12.67 2.30 -22.09
C GLN A 123 -11.41 2.86 -21.43
N TRP A 124 -11.09 4.12 -21.70
CA TRP A 124 -10.00 4.82 -21.02
C TRP A 124 -10.28 5.01 -19.52
N TYR A 125 -11.52 5.35 -19.14
CA TYR A 125 -11.89 5.43 -17.72
C TYR A 125 -11.76 4.09 -17.01
N GLU A 126 -12.18 2.99 -17.63
CA GLU A 126 -12.02 1.64 -17.07
C GLU A 126 -10.54 1.27 -16.90
N LEU A 127 -9.71 1.59 -17.89
CA LEU A 127 -8.27 1.36 -17.83
C LEU A 127 -7.63 2.19 -16.72
N TYR A 128 -7.91 3.49 -16.66
CA TYR A 128 -7.35 4.37 -15.63
C TYR A 128 -7.84 4.03 -14.23
N ASN A 129 -9.04 3.51 -14.05
CA ASN A 129 -9.49 3.00 -12.75
C ASN A 129 -8.63 1.81 -12.28
N LYS A 130 -8.18 0.93 -13.20
CA LYS A 130 -7.25 -0.16 -12.87
C LYS A 130 -5.83 0.38 -12.58
N LEU A 131 -5.35 1.36 -13.36
CA LEU A 131 -4.06 2.02 -13.13
C LEU A 131 -4.06 2.77 -11.79
N ASP A 132 -5.17 3.45 -11.47
CA ASP A 132 -5.37 4.12 -10.17
C ASP A 132 -5.30 3.13 -9.01
N LEU A 133 -5.89 1.95 -9.14
CA LEU A 133 -5.82 0.93 -8.11
C LEU A 133 -4.37 0.44 -7.89
N TRP A 134 -3.60 0.29 -8.97
CA TRP A 134 -2.20 -0.12 -8.88
C TRP A 134 -1.36 0.89 -8.10
N TRP A 135 -1.35 2.18 -8.45
CA TRP A 135 -0.53 3.14 -7.74
C TRP A 135 -1.02 3.39 -6.30
N LYS A 136 -2.31 3.15 -6.00
CA LYS A 136 -2.88 3.28 -4.64
C LYS A 136 -2.54 2.12 -3.71
N LEU A 137 -2.23 0.94 -4.23
CA LEU A 137 -1.97 -0.27 -3.44
C LEU A 137 -0.53 -0.78 -3.59
N HIS A 138 -0.07 -0.98 -4.83
CA HIS A 138 1.26 -1.52 -5.10
C HIS A 138 2.38 -0.60 -4.59
N LEU A 139 2.37 0.68 -4.96
CA LEU A 139 3.41 1.62 -4.54
C LEU A 139 3.43 1.83 -3.01
N PRO A 140 2.31 2.12 -2.33
CA PRO A 140 2.31 2.25 -0.87
C PRO A 140 2.72 0.96 -0.14
N ARG A 141 2.33 -0.23 -0.64
CA ARG A 141 2.77 -1.49 -0.05
C ARG A 141 4.29 -1.63 -0.16
N LYS A 142 4.86 -1.37 -1.32
CA LYS A 142 6.31 -1.37 -1.54
C LYS A 142 7.02 -0.37 -0.59
N GLN A 143 6.52 0.86 -0.50
CA GLN A 143 7.08 1.93 0.32
C GLN A 143 6.99 1.65 1.83
N ASN A 144 5.85 1.13 2.30
CA ASN A 144 5.63 0.89 3.73
C ASN A 144 6.19 -0.44 4.23
N GLN A 145 6.34 -1.43 3.37
CA GLN A 145 6.78 -2.76 3.73
C GLN A 145 8.24 -3.01 3.31
N LEU A 146 8.49 -3.04 2.01
CA LEU A 146 9.76 -3.47 1.45
C LEU A 146 10.88 -2.45 1.73
N TYR A 147 10.64 -1.16 1.44
CA TYR A 147 11.63 -0.10 1.70
C TYR A 147 11.93 0.00 3.19
N SER A 148 10.91 -0.07 4.03
CA SER A 148 11.07 0.00 5.49
C SER A 148 12.01 -1.08 6.03
N LEU A 149 11.91 -2.32 5.54
CA LEU A 149 12.82 -3.41 5.92
C LEU A 149 14.24 -3.20 5.43
N LEU A 150 14.41 -2.73 4.19
CA LEU A 150 15.73 -2.42 3.61
C LEU A 150 16.41 -1.27 4.35
N GLU A 151 15.68 -0.21 4.70
CA GLU A 151 16.19 0.95 5.42
C GLU A 151 16.66 0.59 6.83
N LYS A 152 15.93 -0.26 7.55
CA LYS A 152 16.38 -0.80 8.85
C LYS A 152 17.72 -1.53 8.78
N LYS A 153 18.05 -2.06 7.60
CA LYS A 153 19.34 -2.71 7.32
C LYS A 153 20.40 -1.75 6.78
N GLY A 154 20.11 -0.44 6.81
CA GLY A 154 21.02 0.63 6.39
C GLY A 154 21.06 0.83 4.87
N PHE A 155 19.99 0.43 4.17
CA PHE A 155 19.88 0.52 2.71
C PHE A 155 18.87 1.61 2.33
N THR A 156 19.24 2.87 2.59
CA THR A 156 18.34 4.02 2.52
C THR A 156 18.35 4.71 1.16
N ARG A 157 19.51 4.89 0.54
CA ARG A 157 19.62 5.65 -0.70
C ARG A 157 18.87 4.98 -1.89
N PRO A 158 19.04 3.69 -2.17
CA PRO A 158 18.29 3.07 -3.26
C PRO A 158 16.77 3.09 -3.03
N THR A 159 16.32 2.98 -1.78
CA THR A 159 14.90 3.10 -1.47
C THR A 159 14.38 4.51 -1.68
N THR A 160 15.12 5.55 -1.29
CA THR A 160 14.79 6.95 -1.57
C THR A 160 14.72 7.22 -3.08
N THR A 161 15.69 6.71 -3.82
CA THR A 161 15.73 6.81 -5.27
C THR A 161 14.50 6.14 -5.93
N MET A 162 14.16 4.93 -5.50
CA MET A 162 12.97 4.23 -6.00
C MET A 162 11.68 4.98 -5.61
N TRP A 163 11.63 5.63 -4.45
CA TRP A 163 10.49 6.45 -4.05
C TRP A 163 10.28 7.65 -4.98
N VAL A 164 11.36 8.33 -5.39
CA VAL A 164 11.26 9.43 -6.38
C VAL A 164 10.66 8.93 -7.70
N LEU A 165 11.07 7.75 -8.17
CA LEU A 165 10.51 7.15 -9.39
C LEU A 165 9.03 6.75 -9.21
N ASP A 166 8.66 6.21 -8.06
CA ASP A 166 7.27 5.90 -7.70
C ASP A 166 6.39 7.16 -7.74
N ASP A 167 6.89 8.25 -7.15
CA ASP A 167 6.20 9.54 -7.13
C ASP A 167 6.03 10.12 -8.53
N PHE A 168 7.05 10.01 -9.37
CA PHE A 168 7.02 10.46 -10.74
C PHE A 168 5.91 9.76 -11.54
N VAL A 169 5.89 8.43 -11.53
CA VAL A 169 4.85 7.64 -12.23
C VAL A 169 3.45 7.93 -11.66
N ARG A 170 3.33 8.05 -10.34
CA ARG A 170 2.06 8.38 -9.69
C ARG A 170 1.53 9.74 -10.12
N ASP A 171 2.38 10.76 -10.16
CA ASP A 171 1.98 12.12 -10.51
C ASP A 171 1.64 12.20 -12.01
N GLU A 172 2.40 11.53 -12.88
CA GLU A 172 2.10 11.41 -14.31
C GLU A 172 0.72 10.75 -14.55
N LEU A 173 0.40 9.67 -13.85
CA LEU A 173 -0.92 9.03 -13.93
C LEU A 173 -2.05 9.96 -13.49
N LYS A 174 -1.84 10.76 -12.41
CA LYS A 174 -2.84 11.74 -11.95
C LYS A 174 -3.06 12.88 -12.94
N GLU A 175 -1.99 13.40 -13.53
CA GLU A 175 -2.07 14.45 -14.54
C GLU A 175 -2.81 13.96 -15.79
N ASN A 176 -2.49 12.76 -16.24
CA ASN A 176 -3.18 12.14 -17.37
C ASN A 176 -4.65 11.87 -17.08
N ARG A 177 -4.99 11.40 -15.86
CA ARG A 177 -6.38 11.27 -15.45
C ARG A 177 -7.12 12.59 -15.50
N LYS A 178 -6.48 13.66 -15.03
CA LYS A 178 -7.04 15.01 -15.10
C LYS A 178 -7.25 15.47 -16.55
N MET A 179 -6.30 15.23 -17.45
CA MET A 179 -6.47 15.56 -18.89
C MET A 179 -7.71 14.84 -19.46
N LEU A 180 -7.93 13.59 -19.11
CA LEU A 180 -9.10 12.80 -19.53
C LEU A 180 -10.39 13.39 -18.96
N ASP A 181 -10.42 13.78 -17.68
CA ASP A 181 -11.56 14.37 -16.99
C ASP A 181 -11.90 15.76 -17.55
N ASP A 182 -10.89 16.58 -17.83
CA ASP A 182 -11.02 17.94 -18.40
C ASP A 182 -11.39 17.89 -19.90
N GLY A 183 -11.33 16.73 -20.54
CA GLY A 183 -11.68 16.54 -21.95
C GLY A 183 -10.56 16.89 -22.94
N ASN A 184 -9.31 17.03 -22.47
CA ASN A 184 -8.11 17.28 -23.29
C ASN A 184 -7.63 16.00 -23.96
N VAL A 185 -8.49 15.41 -24.82
CA VAL A 185 -8.33 14.04 -25.35
C VAL A 185 -7.09 13.91 -26.24
N GLU A 186 -6.74 14.92 -27.02
CA GLU A 186 -5.60 14.87 -27.93
C GLU A 186 -4.27 14.81 -27.17
N GLU A 187 -4.08 15.66 -26.16
CA GLU A 187 -2.91 15.67 -25.28
C GLU A 187 -2.83 14.39 -24.46
N PHE A 188 -3.98 13.95 -23.93
CA PHE A 188 -4.10 12.69 -23.21
C PHE A 188 -3.62 11.49 -24.05
N ILE A 189 -4.10 11.35 -25.30
CA ILE A 189 -3.70 10.24 -26.18
C ILE A 189 -2.22 10.36 -26.56
N ALA A 190 -1.71 11.56 -26.82
CA ALA A 190 -0.30 11.77 -27.16
C ALA A 190 0.65 11.35 -26.02
N SER A 191 0.26 11.51 -24.76
CA SER A 191 1.08 11.17 -23.60
C SER A 191 1.09 9.67 -23.26
N GLN A 192 0.08 8.87 -23.72
CA GLN A 192 -0.08 7.48 -23.26
C GLN A 192 1.12 6.60 -23.54
N LYS A 193 1.85 6.84 -24.62
CA LYS A 193 3.07 6.08 -24.93
C LYS A 193 4.18 6.35 -23.93
N SER A 194 4.31 7.61 -23.46
CA SER A 194 5.29 7.97 -22.41
C SER A 194 4.92 7.34 -21.08
N VAL A 195 3.65 7.49 -20.66
CA VAL A 195 3.12 6.88 -19.44
C VAL A 195 3.41 5.37 -19.40
N ALA A 196 3.11 4.66 -20.48
CA ALA A 196 3.36 3.22 -20.56
C ALA A 196 4.85 2.90 -20.47
N ALA A 197 5.71 3.69 -21.11
CA ALA A 197 7.15 3.50 -21.08
C ALA A 197 7.73 3.75 -19.67
N ASP A 198 7.26 4.77 -18.96
CA ASP A 198 7.71 5.11 -17.61
C ASP A 198 7.28 4.05 -16.57
N ILE A 199 6.07 3.50 -16.70
CA ILE A 199 5.63 2.37 -15.87
C ILE A 199 6.48 1.12 -16.15
N ILE A 200 6.77 0.79 -17.41
CA ILE A 200 7.62 -0.36 -17.77
C ILE A 200 9.04 -0.16 -17.24
N ASP A 201 9.58 1.03 -17.34
CA ASP A 201 10.91 1.37 -16.81
C ASP A 201 10.97 1.20 -15.29
N LEU A 202 9.94 1.66 -14.54
CA LEU A 202 9.82 1.44 -13.10
C LEU A 202 9.79 -0.06 -12.76
N ILE A 203 8.92 -0.82 -13.44
CA ILE A 203 8.80 -2.28 -13.26
C ILE A 203 10.15 -2.98 -13.54
N GLN A 204 10.88 -2.56 -14.57
CA GLN A 204 12.18 -3.13 -14.87
C GLN A 204 13.16 -2.93 -13.72
N LYS A 205 13.23 -1.74 -13.12
CA LYS A 205 14.11 -1.45 -11.98
C LYS A 205 13.72 -2.24 -10.72
N GLU A 206 12.42 -2.42 -10.50
CA GLU A 206 11.91 -3.27 -9.42
C GLU A 206 12.40 -4.71 -9.57
N GLU A 207 12.20 -5.30 -10.73
CA GLU A 207 12.48 -6.70 -10.97
C GLU A 207 13.98 -6.99 -11.13
N THR A 208 14.75 -6.04 -11.66
CA THR A 208 16.18 -6.27 -11.90
C THR A 208 17.07 -5.89 -10.73
N VAL A 209 16.65 -4.95 -9.88
CA VAL A 209 17.47 -4.46 -8.75
C VAL A 209 16.78 -4.62 -7.41
N LEU A 210 15.57 -4.06 -7.26
CA LEU A 210 14.93 -3.97 -5.96
C LEU A 210 14.57 -5.34 -5.38
N TYR A 211 13.83 -6.17 -6.12
CA TYR A 211 13.35 -7.46 -5.60
C TYR A 211 14.49 -8.45 -5.34
N PRO A 212 15.48 -8.62 -6.25
CA PRO A 212 16.61 -9.50 -5.95
C PRO A 212 17.47 -9.01 -4.79
N THR A 213 17.63 -7.69 -4.63
CA THR A 213 18.34 -7.12 -3.47
C THR A 213 17.57 -7.38 -2.18
N SER A 214 16.26 -7.25 -2.21
CA SER A 214 15.41 -7.57 -1.06
C SER A 214 15.54 -9.02 -0.64
N LEU A 215 15.54 -9.94 -1.60
CA LEU A 215 15.75 -11.38 -1.33
C LEU A 215 17.13 -11.69 -0.76
N ALA A 216 18.14 -10.88 -1.08
CA ALA A 216 19.50 -11.05 -0.53
C ALA A 216 19.66 -10.48 0.89
N MET A 217 18.82 -9.51 1.30
CA MET A 217 18.97 -8.76 2.56
C MET A 217 17.93 -9.11 3.61
N ILE A 218 16.70 -9.44 3.21
CA ILE A 218 15.56 -9.68 4.11
C ILE A 218 15.48 -11.19 4.40
N THR A 219 15.32 -11.55 5.67
CA THR A 219 15.27 -12.97 6.07
C THR A 219 13.89 -13.57 5.75
N PRO A 220 13.80 -14.91 5.66
CA PRO A 220 12.50 -15.59 5.46
C PRO A 220 11.48 -15.24 6.54
N GLU A 221 11.90 -15.10 7.79
CA GLU A 221 11.04 -14.73 8.93
C GLU A 221 10.49 -13.30 8.76
N GLU A 222 11.33 -12.35 8.34
CA GLU A 222 10.92 -10.97 8.08
C GLU A 222 9.93 -10.88 6.91
N PHE A 223 10.10 -11.72 5.87
CA PHE A 223 9.11 -11.83 4.80
C PHE A 223 7.78 -12.43 5.28
N GLU A 224 7.82 -13.39 6.19
CA GLU A 224 6.59 -13.95 6.76
C GLU A 224 5.84 -12.90 7.60
N ASP A 225 6.54 -12.14 8.42
CA ASP A 225 5.97 -11.03 9.20
C ASP A 225 5.38 -9.94 8.30
N MET A 226 5.99 -9.69 7.14
CA MET A 226 5.54 -8.70 6.15
C MET A 226 4.15 -9.01 5.60
N LYS A 227 3.76 -10.30 5.49
CA LYS A 227 2.47 -10.72 4.91
C LYS A 227 1.25 -10.11 5.61
N SER A 228 1.34 -9.85 6.92
CA SER A 228 0.23 -9.23 7.67
C SER A 228 -0.03 -7.80 7.22
N GLY A 229 1.03 -6.99 7.07
CA GLY A 229 0.93 -5.61 6.58
C GLY A 229 0.59 -5.54 5.08
N ASP A 230 1.04 -6.51 4.28
CA ASP A 230 0.64 -6.62 2.88
C ASP A 230 -0.87 -6.84 2.72
N ARG A 231 -1.49 -7.66 3.60
CA ARG A 231 -2.95 -7.87 3.61
C ARG A 231 -3.70 -6.62 4.08
N GLU A 232 -3.14 -5.87 5.02
CA GLU A 232 -3.74 -4.62 5.53
C GLU A 232 -3.80 -3.55 4.44
N ILE A 233 -2.70 -3.37 3.68
CA ILE A 233 -2.64 -2.41 2.58
C ILE A 233 -3.46 -2.90 1.38
N GLY A 234 -3.40 -4.20 1.07
CA GLY A 234 -4.14 -4.84 -0.02
C GLY A 234 -3.31 -5.09 -1.28
N PHE A 235 -3.93 -5.78 -2.23
CA PHE A 235 -3.35 -6.23 -3.51
C PHE A 235 -4.16 -5.68 -4.69
N THR A 236 -3.52 -5.46 -5.85
CA THR A 236 -4.12 -4.74 -6.98
C THR A 236 -5.07 -5.58 -7.83
N PHE A 237 -4.64 -6.67 -8.42
CA PHE A 237 -5.35 -7.36 -9.51
C PHE A 237 -5.85 -8.76 -9.17
N GLY A 238 -5.76 -9.21 -7.95
CA GLY A 238 -6.21 -10.54 -7.57
C GLY A 238 -6.58 -10.60 -6.10
N LYS A 239 -7.71 -11.22 -5.81
CA LYS A 239 -7.89 -11.81 -4.49
C LYS A 239 -6.70 -12.77 -4.34
N LEU A 240 -5.85 -12.56 -3.32
CA LEU A 240 -5.17 -13.71 -2.75
C LEU A 240 -6.30 -14.69 -2.49
N GLU A 241 -6.27 -15.84 -3.17
CA GLU A 241 -7.07 -16.96 -2.73
C GLU A 241 -6.66 -17.17 -1.28
N THR A 242 -7.49 -16.66 -0.39
CA THR A 242 -7.38 -16.96 1.03
C THR A 242 -7.61 -18.44 1.08
N THR A 243 -6.54 -19.19 1.22
CA THR A 243 -6.56 -20.61 1.50
C THR A 243 -7.25 -20.82 2.85
N SER A 244 -8.57 -20.66 2.85
CA SER A 244 -9.46 -21.17 3.89
C SER A 244 -9.43 -22.72 3.96
N GLU A 245 -8.77 -23.36 3.01
CA GLU A 245 -8.53 -24.81 3.00
C GLU A 245 -7.30 -25.25 3.80
N LEU A 246 -6.33 -24.38 4.08
CA LEU A 246 -5.16 -24.75 4.90
C LEU A 246 -5.37 -24.69 6.42
N LYS A 247 -6.52 -24.20 6.89
CA LYS A 247 -6.86 -24.21 8.33
C LYS A 247 -7.32 -25.58 8.86
N LYS A 248 -7.49 -26.58 8.02
CA LYS A 248 -7.90 -27.94 8.44
C LYS A 248 -6.76 -28.95 8.56
N SER A 249 -5.53 -28.62 8.18
CA SER A 249 -4.39 -29.57 8.24
C SER A 249 -3.34 -29.27 9.28
N VAL A 250 -3.44 -28.20 10.07
CA VAL A 250 -2.42 -27.83 11.09
C VAL A 250 -2.81 -28.23 12.51
N THR A 251 -3.92 -28.97 12.71
CA THR A 251 -4.36 -29.39 14.04
C THR A 251 -3.90 -30.81 14.43
N GLN A 252 -2.98 -31.42 13.70
CA GLN A 252 -2.49 -32.76 14.04
C GLN A 252 -0.99 -32.96 13.77
N GLU A 253 -0.12 -32.12 14.27
CA GLU A 253 1.29 -32.46 14.48
C GLU A 253 1.95 -31.48 15.46
N ASN A 254 1.58 -31.58 16.73
CA ASN A 254 2.35 -31.01 17.82
C ASN A 254 2.60 -32.05 18.89
N SER A 255 3.54 -32.93 18.60
CA SER A 255 4.21 -33.73 19.62
C SER A 255 5.61 -34.05 19.11
N ASN A 256 6.57 -33.17 19.38
CA ASN A 256 7.98 -33.48 19.58
C ASN A 256 8.81 -32.18 19.53
N ILE A 257 8.74 -31.40 20.61
CA ILE A 257 9.78 -30.42 20.94
C ILE A 257 10.19 -30.68 22.37
N SER A 258 11.12 -31.60 22.52
CA SER A 258 11.88 -31.83 23.74
C SER A 258 13.35 -31.56 23.42
N GLU A 259 13.83 -30.35 23.74
CA GLU A 259 15.20 -30.03 24.14
C GLU A 259 15.54 -28.53 24.25
N GLN A 260 14.63 -27.63 23.86
CA GLN A 260 14.82 -26.18 24.11
C GLN A 260 14.19 -25.67 25.41
N GLY A 261 13.69 -26.58 26.25
CA GLY A 261 12.97 -26.27 27.50
C GLY A 261 13.83 -25.77 28.66
N ASN A 262 15.14 -25.91 28.64
CA ASN A 262 15.96 -25.59 29.80
C ASN A 262 16.37 -24.10 29.84
N LEU A 263 16.76 -23.50 28.74
CA LEU A 263 17.18 -22.09 28.75
C LEU A 263 16.03 -21.13 29.08
N ALA A 264 14.83 -21.37 28.54
CA ALA A 264 13.64 -20.57 28.84
C ALA A 264 13.16 -20.74 30.29
N LYS A 265 13.30 -21.97 30.84
CA LYS A 265 13.02 -22.26 32.25
C LYS A 265 14.03 -21.62 33.19
N ASP A 266 15.31 -21.70 32.87
CA ASP A 266 16.40 -21.12 33.67
C ASP A 266 16.32 -19.57 33.62
N LEU A 267 15.99 -19.00 32.48
CA LEU A 267 15.75 -17.54 32.33
C LEU A 267 14.50 -17.10 33.12
N ALA A 268 13.42 -17.87 33.07
CA ALA A 268 12.20 -17.59 33.84
C ALA A 268 12.44 -17.73 35.36
N GLN A 269 13.31 -18.67 35.79
CA GLN A 269 13.68 -18.85 37.18
C GLN A 269 14.64 -17.75 37.68
N LEU A 270 15.53 -17.27 36.82
CA LEU A 270 16.39 -16.11 37.09
C LEU A 270 15.59 -14.83 37.20
N LEU A 271 14.69 -14.57 36.25
CA LEU A 271 13.79 -13.42 36.27
C LEU A 271 12.83 -13.47 37.47
N GLY A 272 12.36 -14.65 37.88
CA GLY A 272 11.55 -14.84 39.07
C GLY A 272 12.28 -14.49 40.39
N LYS A 273 13.61 -14.70 40.46
CA LYS A 273 14.44 -14.33 41.62
C LYS A 273 14.60 -12.80 41.78
N TYR A 274 14.46 -12.05 40.68
CA TYR A 274 14.53 -10.59 40.67
C TYR A 274 13.15 -9.92 40.58
N GLY A 275 12.07 -10.65 40.88
CA GLY A 275 10.72 -10.12 40.91
C GLY A 275 10.00 -10.04 39.55
N PHE A 276 10.64 -10.52 38.48
CA PHE A 276 10.03 -10.59 37.15
C PHE A 276 9.33 -11.95 36.93
N ASN A 277 8.17 -12.15 37.54
CA ASN A 277 7.34 -13.32 37.26
C ASN A 277 6.53 -13.09 35.97
N SER A 278 6.82 -13.84 34.92
CA SER A 278 6.14 -13.75 33.61
C SER A 278 4.62 -14.05 33.65
N LYS A 279 4.08 -14.52 34.77
CA LYS A 279 2.64 -14.71 34.97
C LYS A 279 1.93 -13.49 35.58
N ASN A 280 2.66 -12.51 36.13
CA ASN A 280 2.07 -11.31 36.76
C ASN A 280 2.23 -10.01 35.95
N SER A 281 2.92 -10.06 34.80
CA SER A 281 3.15 -8.83 34.01
C SER A 281 1.89 -8.29 33.29
N GLN A 282 0.87 -9.13 33.08
CA GLN A 282 -0.39 -8.70 32.50
C GLN A 282 -1.36 -8.05 33.52
N SER A 283 -1.18 -8.31 34.82
CA SER A 283 -2.02 -7.77 35.90
C SER A 283 -1.36 -6.64 36.70
N SER A 284 -0.10 -6.29 36.40
CA SER A 284 0.59 -5.18 37.06
C SER A 284 0.03 -3.86 36.56
N GLU A 285 -0.47 -3.03 37.47
CA GLU A 285 -0.86 -1.65 37.16
C GLU A 285 0.39 -0.77 37.11
N PHE A 286 0.44 0.11 36.12
CA PHE A 286 1.45 1.16 35.97
C PHE A 286 0.84 2.51 36.36
N ASP A 287 1.61 3.36 36.99
CA ASP A 287 1.23 4.75 37.18
C ASP A 287 1.20 5.45 35.81
N VAL A 288 0.06 5.98 35.43
CA VAL A 288 -0.18 6.63 34.14
C VAL A 288 -0.80 8.00 34.40
N ALA A 289 0.00 9.05 34.21
CA ALA A 289 -0.42 10.43 34.47
C ALA A 289 -1.14 10.58 35.84
N MET A 290 -2.47 10.65 35.83
CA MET A 290 -3.28 10.84 37.03
C MET A 290 -4.03 9.56 37.47
N GLY A 291 -3.57 8.38 37.05
CA GLY A 291 -4.28 7.12 37.35
C GLY A 291 -3.37 5.91 37.26
N LYS A 292 -3.97 4.73 37.42
CA LYS A 292 -3.29 3.45 37.27
C LYS A 292 -3.98 2.62 36.20
N MET A 293 -3.22 2.00 35.34
CA MET A 293 -3.72 1.13 34.27
C MET A 293 -2.82 -0.07 34.07
N THR A 294 -3.40 -1.20 33.74
CA THR A 294 -2.64 -2.35 33.24
C THR A 294 -2.19 -2.08 31.79
N LEU A 295 -1.17 -2.79 31.32
CA LEU A 295 -0.72 -2.70 29.93
C LEU A 295 -1.86 -3.04 28.93
N GLU A 296 -2.71 -4.00 29.30
CA GLU A 296 -3.91 -4.34 28.51
C GLU A 296 -4.86 -3.15 28.40
N GLN A 297 -5.16 -2.48 29.51
CA GLN A 297 -6.03 -1.29 29.52
C GLN A 297 -5.43 -0.14 28.71
N ILE A 298 -4.11 0.10 28.80
CA ILE A 298 -3.40 1.10 27.99
C ILE A 298 -3.59 0.79 26.50
N ASN A 299 -3.34 -0.47 26.08
CA ASN A 299 -3.50 -0.88 24.69
C ASN A 299 -4.95 -0.76 24.21
N LEU A 300 -5.92 -1.12 25.06
CA LEU A 300 -7.34 -0.97 24.72
C LEU A 300 -7.73 0.50 24.56
N VAL A 301 -7.24 1.39 25.42
CA VAL A 301 -7.48 2.84 25.27
C VAL A 301 -6.94 3.33 23.94
N PHE A 302 -5.68 3.02 23.60
CA PHE A 302 -5.10 3.43 22.32
C PHE A 302 -5.85 2.86 21.10
N LYS A 303 -6.32 1.62 21.18
CA LYS A 303 -7.10 1.00 20.11
C LYS A 303 -8.48 1.64 19.88
N HIS A 304 -9.08 2.22 20.92
CA HIS A 304 -10.43 2.81 20.87
C HIS A 304 -10.42 4.34 20.82
N LEU A 305 -9.25 4.97 20.65
CA LEU A 305 -9.20 6.41 20.43
C LEU A 305 -9.95 6.78 19.14
N PRO A 306 -10.74 7.86 19.13
CA PRO A 306 -11.41 8.35 17.92
C PRO A 306 -10.47 9.14 16.99
N VAL A 307 -9.16 9.02 17.20
CA VAL A 307 -8.10 9.70 16.45
C VAL A 307 -6.94 8.75 16.22
N ASP A 308 -6.24 8.94 15.12
CA ASP A 308 -4.98 8.25 14.87
C ASP A 308 -3.82 9.01 15.52
N ILE A 309 -2.97 8.30 16.24
CA ILE A 309 -1.80 8.87 16.91
C ILE A 309 -0.54 8.18 16.38
N THR A 310 0.51 8.97 16.16
CA THR A 310 1.88 8.48 15.90
C THR A 310 2.85 9.22 16.81
N TYR A 311 3.75 8.49 17.47
CA TYR A 311 4.82 9.06 18.27
C TYR A 311 6.18 8.80 17.64
N VAL A 312 6.94 9.87 17.45
CA VAL A 312 8.33 9.88 16.97
C VAL A 312 9.22 10.38 18.12
N ASP A 313 10.30 9.68 18.43
CA ASP A 313 11.19 10.05 19.53
C ASP A 313 12.15 11.22 19.18
N GLU A 314 12.94 11.63 20.16
CA GLU A 314 13.93 12.70 20.01
C GLU A 314 15.04 12.42 19.00
N ASN A 315 15.20 11.17 18.58
CA ASN A 315 16.14 10.72 17.55
C ASN A 315 15.47 10.58 16.17
N GLU A 316 14.26 11.11 16.01
CA GLU A 316 13.49 11.09 14.75
C GLU A 316 13.02 9.70 14.34
N ILE A 317 12.98 8.75 15.29
CA ILE A 317 12.57 7.37 15.04
C ILE A 317 11.10 7.15 15.43
N VAL A 318 10.32 6.56 14.55
CA VAL A 318 8.93 6.17 14.83
C VAL A 318 8.92 5.07 15.89
N LYS A 319 8.30 5.33 17.04
CA LYS A 319 8.22 4.39 18.18
C LYS A 319 6.85 3.76 18.36
N PHE A 320 5.80 4.48 18.00
CA PHE A 320 4.44 4.04 18.27
C PHE A 320 3.48 4.63 17.26
N TYR A 321 2.46 3.87 16.91
CA TYR A 321 1.21 4.37 16.31
C TYR A 321 0.01 3.64 16.92
N SER A 322 -1.14 4.32 17.01
CA SER A 322 -2.38 3.69 17.43
C SER A 322 -2.93 2.79 16.31
N ASP A 323 -3.31 1.56 16.66
CA ASP A 323 -3.95 0.60 15.75
C ASP A 323 -5.48 0.73 15.90
N THR A 324 -6.02 1.87 15.43
CA THR A 324 -7.44 2.16 15.49
C THR A 324 -8.20 1.47 14.35
N THR A 325 -9.49 1.20 14.57
CA THR A 325 -10.33 0.55 13.54
C THR A 325 -10.69 1.49 12.38
N HIS A 326 -10.44 2.79 12.52
CA HIS A 326 -10.85 3.86 11.57
C HIS A 326 -9.64 4.58 10.97
N ARG A 327 -8.51 3.90 10.90
CA ARG A 327 -7.26 4.52 10.47
C ARG A 327 -7.38 5.17 9.10
N ILE A 328 -6.99 6.46 9.02
CA ILE A 328 -7.10 7.27 7.80
C ILE A 328 -6.05 6.84 6.76
N PHE A 329 -4.81 6.65 7.21
CA PHE A 329 -3.73 6.16 6.36
C PHE A 329 -3.25 4.80 6.84
N PRO A 330 -3.20 3.78 5.97
CA PRO A 330 -2.71 2.46 6.34
C PRO A 330 -1.26 2.54 6.85
N ARG A 331 -0.98 1.83 7.91
CA ARG A 331 0.35 1.70 8.50
C ARG A 331 0.62 0.22 8.77
N SER A 332 1.85 -0.20 8.68
CA SER A 332 2.25 -1.54 9.07
C SER A 332 3.23 -1.51 10.24
N LYS A 333 3.38 -2.62 10.94
CA LYS A 333 4.36 -2.75 12.03
C LYS A 333 5.79 -2.42 11.59
N ASN A 334 6.06 -2.53 10.29
CA ASN A 334 7.38 -2.24 9.73
C ASN A 334 7.78 -0.77 9.83
N VAL A 335 6.82 0.15 10.00
CA VAL A 335 7.12 1.56 10.22
C VAL A 335 7.81 1.82 11.56
N ILE A 336 7.62 0.94 12.56
CA ILE A 336 8.26 1.05 13.87
C ILE A 336 9.78 0.87 13.74
N GLY A 337 10.54 1.82 14.28
CA GLY A 337 12.00 1.88 14.17
C GLY A 337 12.51 2.51 12.89
N ARG A 338 11.64 3.03 12.03
CA ARG A 338 11.99 3.78 10.83
C ARG A 338 12.28 5.24 11.17
N ASP A 339 13.23 5.84 10.47
CA ASP A 339 13.42 7.30 10.48
C ASP A 339 12.18 7.96 9.88
N VAL A 340 11.65 8.99 10.56
CA VAL A 340 10.40 9.65 10.16
C VAL A 340 10.50 10.32 8.78
N LYS A 341 11.69 10.78 8.39
CA LYS A 341 11.94 11.37 7.07
C LYS A 341 11.66 10.38 5.95
N ASN A 342 11.99 9.12 6.19
CA ASN A 342 11.72 8.02 5.25
C ASN A 342 10.24 7.58 5.23
N CYS A 343 9.39 8.14 6.07
CA CYS A 343 7.93 7.92 6.03
C CYS A 343 7.19 8.93 5.14
N HIS A 344 7.90 9.87 4.54
CA HIS A 344 7.34 10.95 3.74
C HIS A 344 7.95 10.97 2.33
N PRO A 345 7.15 11.37 1.32
CA PRO A 345 7.69 11.58 -0.02
C PRO A 345 8.87 12.57 0.00
N PRO A 346 9.93 12.34 -0.79
CA PRO A 346 11.12 13.20 -0.79
C PRO A 346 10.81 14.70 -0.93
N LYS A 347 9.83 15.06 -1.74
CA LYS A 347 9.39 16.45 -1.95
C LYS A 347 8.73 17.10 -0.72
N SER A 348 8.37 16.36 0.31
CA SER A 348 7.81 16.89 1.57
C SER A 348 8.72 16.72 2.78
N VAL A 349 9.86 16.08 2.65
CA VAL A 349 10.81 15.83 3.75
C VAL A 349 11.28 17.14 4.38
N HIS A 350 11.54 18.19 3.59
CA HIS A 350 11.95 19.50 4.09
C HIS A 350 10.95 20.11 5.09
N ILE A 351 9.64 19.86 4.91
CA ILE A 351 8.60 20.32 5.86
C ILE A 351 8.71 19.56 7.18
N VAL A 352 8.98 18.26 7.10
CA VAL A 352 9.16 17.41 8.29
C VAL A 352 10.39 17.86 9.08
N GLU A 353 11.50 18.15 8.40
CA GLU A 353 12.74 18.66 9.00
C GLU A 353 12.52 20.02 9.66
N GLU A 354 11.80 20.94 9.01
CA GLU A 354 11.47 22.25 9.58
C GLU A 354 10.65 22.12 10.87
N ILE A 355 9.63 21.25 10.90
CA ILE A 355 8.83 21.00 12.11
C ILE A 355 9.70 20.46 13.24
N ILE A 356 10.54 19.47 12.95
CA ILE A 356 11.43 18.86 13.94
C ILE A 356 12.38 19.90 14.53
N GLU A 357 12.99 20.72 13.67
CA GLU A 357 13.97 21.75 14.10
C GLU A 357 13.31 22.81 14.98
N LYS A 358 12.14 23.34 14.57
CA LYS A 358 11.42 24.35 15.37
C LYS A 358 10.93 23.80 16.71
N PHE A 359 10.49 22.55 16.75
CA PHE A 359 10.07 21.91 18.00
C PHE A 359 11.26 21.59 18.91
N ARG A 360 12.38 21.16 18.35
CA ARG A 360 13.62 20.86 19.09
C ARG A 360 14.27 22.12 19.66
N SER A 361 14.25 23.22 18.91
CA SER A 361 14.77 24.53 19.38
C SER A 361 13.84 25.20 20.39
N GLY A 362 12.57 24.82 20.47
CA GLY A 362 11.55 25.45 21.28
C GLY A 362 10.98 26.73 20.68
N GLU A 363 11.25 27.00 19.40
CA GLU A 363 10.64 28.13 18.67
C GLU A 363 9.14 27.95 18.51
N GLN A 364 8.70 26.70 18.27
CA GLN A 364 7.30 26.31 18.17
C GLN A 364 7.06 25.02 18.96
N ASP A 365 5.83 24.81 19.43
CA ASP A 365 5.41 23.60 20.13
C ASP A 365 4.23 22.90 19.46
N PHE A 366 3.63 23.55 18.44
CA PHE A 366 2.43 23.07 17.78
C PHE A 366 2.36 23.58 16.36
N VAL A 367 1.88 22.71 15.45
CA VAL A 367 1.52 23.06 14.08
C VAL A 367 0.37 22.18 13.61
N GLU A 368 -0.49 22.70 12.75
CA GLU A 368 -1.64 21.99 12.22
C GLU A 368 -1.78 22.17 10.71
N PHE A 369 -2.38 21.15 10.08
CA PHE A 369 -2.77 21.15 8.68
C PHE A 369 -4.14 20.51 8.52
N TRP A 370 -4.74 20.71 7.36
CA TRP A 370 -5.94 19.95 6.98
C TRP A 370 -5.96 19.65 5.49
N ILE A 371 -6.55 18.51 5.15
CA ILE A 371 -6.73 18.06 3.79
C ILE A 371 -8.23 18.05 3.50
N ASN A 372 -8.66 18.86 2.55
CA ASN A 372 -10.06 18.93 2.13
C ASN A 372 -10.20 18.23 0.77
N LYS A 373 -10.80 17.04 0.77
CA LYS A 373 -11.15 16.26 -0.42
C LYS A 373 -12.67 16.15 -0.52
N PRO A 374 -13.25 15.85 -1.69
CA PRO A 374 -14.64 15.45 -1.76
C PRO A 374 -14.92 14.31 -0.77
N GLU A 375 -15.95 14.49 0.06
CA GLU A 375 -16.40 13.50 1.08
C GLU A 375 -15.42 13.17 2.22
N LEU A 376 -14.25 13.84 2.31
CA LEU A 376 -13.27 13.56 3.35
C LEU A 376 -12.52 14.83 3.79
N PHE A 377 -12.70 15.25 5.05
CA PHE A 377 -11.93 16.33 5.65
C PHE A 377 -11.04 15.81 6.77
N ILE A 378 -9.74 15.78 6.53
CA ILE A 378 -8.74 15.29 7.47
C ILE A 378 -8.10 16.47 8.19
N TYR A 379 -8.14 16.47 9.50
CA TYR A 379 -7.37 17.36 10.36
C TYR A 379 -6.13 16.65 10.88
N ILE A 380 -4.99 17.30 10.81
CA ILE A 380 -3.69 16.77 11.21
C ILE A 380 -3.02 17.80 12.12
N SER A 381 -2.53 17.38 13.26
CA SER A 381 -1.75 18.25 14.16
C SER A 381 -0.49 17.55 14.65
N TYR A 382 0.54 18.33 14.86
CA TYR A 382 1.79 17.91 15.45
C TYR A 382 2.06 18.71 16.71
N SER A 383 2.46 18.04 17.78
CA SER A 383 2.78 18.66 19.06
C SER A 383 4.18 18.21 19.53
N ALA A 384 4.96 19.16 20.03
CA ALA A 384 6.23 18.84 20.67
C ALA A 384 5.98 18.12 22.01
N VAL A 385 6.57 16.94 22.16
CA VAL A 385 6.55 16.21 23.44
C VAL A 385 7.76 16.64 24.24
N LYS A 386 7.54 17.14 25.46
CA LYS A 386 8.57 17.62 26.37
C LYS A 386 8.46 16.90 27.71
N ASP A 387 9.60 16.64 28.36
CA ASP A 387 9.62 16.13 29.73
C ASP A 387 9.37 17.24 30.77
N GLU A 388 9.32 16.88 32.05
CA GLU A 388 9.08 17.81 33.16
C GLU A 388 10.08 18.97 33.23
N ASN A 389 11.27 18.83 32.66
CA ASN A 389 12.30 19.85 32.58
C ASN A 389 12.20 20.70 31.30
N GLY A 390 11.18 20.51 30.49
CA GLY A 390 10.99 21.19 29.22
C GLY A 390 11.89 20.69 28.08
N LYS A 391 12.62 19.58 28.28
CA LYS A 391 13.47 19.00 27.26
C LYS A 391 12.64 18.29 26.20
N PHE A 392 12.95 18.55 24.94
CA PHE A 392 12.33 17.87 23.80
C PHE A 392 12.57 16.35 23.85
N ARG A 393 11.49 15.59 23.75
CA ARG A 393 11.45 14.11 23.80
C ARG A 393 10.83 13.49 22.57
N GLY A 394 10.41 14.31 21.62
CA GLY A 394 9.86 13.83 20.37
C GLY A 394 8.62 14.61 19.91
N ILE A 395 7.89 14.02 18.98
CA ILE A 395 6.72 14.62 18.34
C ILE A 395 5.55 13.65 18.45
N LEU A 396 4.39 14.18 18.79
CA LEU A 396 3.11 13.49 18.72
C LEU A 396 2.33 14.04 17.52
N GLU A 397 2.08 13.17 16.53
CA GLU A 397 1.15 13.40 15.45
C GLU A 397 -0.24 12.93 15.87
N MET A 398 -1.26 13.71 15.56
CA MET A 398 -2.66 13.33 15.70
C MET A 398 -3.39 13.61 14.39
N MET A 399 -4.17 12.64 13.92
CA MET A 399 -5.03 12.76 12.73
C MET A 399 -6.46 12.39 13.06
N GLN A 400 -7.41 13.12 12.48
CA GLN A 400 -8.83 12.84 12.64
C GLN A 400 -9.60 13.13 11.35
N ASP A 401 -10.52 12.23 10.99
CA ASP A 401 -11.57 12.53 10.01
C ASP A 401 -12.60 13.44 10.65
N CYS A 402 -12.58 14.70 10.25
CA CYS A 402 -13.49 15.74 10.72
C CYS A 402 -14.67 15.97 9.77
N THR A 403 -14.91 15.13 8.77
CA THR A 403 -15.99 15.28 7.78
C THR A 403 -17.34 15.44 8.46
N ARG A 404 -17.68 14.52 9.37
CA ARG A 404 -18.92 14.59 10.15
C ARG A 404 -18.94 15.78 11.12
N ILE A 405 -17.82 16.03 11.83
CA ILE A 405 -17.73 17.11 12.81
C ILE A 405 -18.05 18.46 12.16
N ARG A 406 -17.54 18.71 10.95
CA ARG A 406 -17.80 19.93 10.18
C ARG A 406 -19.25 20.10 9.75
N SER A 407 -20.03 19.04 9.69
CA SER A 407 -21.45 19.07 9.29
C SER A 407 -22.40 19.22 10.48
N LEU A 408 -21.89 19.22 11.72
CA LEU A 408 -22.72 19.37 12.92
C LEU A 408 -23.10 20.83 13.13
N GLU A 409 -24.39 21.07 13.40
CA GLU A 409 -24.95 22.38 13.69
C GLU A 409 -25.67 22.37 15.04
N GLY A 410 -25.68 23.53 15.70
CA GLY A 410 -26.39 23.72 16.99
C GLY A 410 -25.80 22.89 18.12
N SER A 411 -26.65 22.39 19.01
CA SER A 411 -26.31 21.63 20.21
C SER A 411 -27.15 20.35 20.29
N GLN A 412 -26.51 19.22 20.54
CA GLN A 412 -27.17 17.96 20.84
C GLN A 412 -26.89 17.61 22.32
N THR A 413 -27.81 17.89 23.19
CA THR A 413 -27.67 17.66 24.64
C THR A 413 -28.33 16.37 25.11
N LEU A 414 -29.18 15.76 24.29
CA LEU A 414 -29.83 14.49 24.56
C LEU A 414 -29.21 13.36 23.75
N LEU A 415 -29.12 12.18 24.36
CA LEU A 415 -28.62 11.00 23.69
C LEU A 415 -29.56 10.58 22.54
N ASN A 416 -29.03 10.40 21.36
CA ASN A 416 -29.72 9.83 20.20
C ASN A 416 -28.95 8.60 19.71
N TRP A 417 -29.44 7.43 20.11
CA TRP A 417 -28.82 6.14 19.73
C TRP A 417 -28.97 5.81 18.23
N GLU A 418 -29.97 6.36 17.54
CA GLU A 418 -30.18 6.15 16.11
C GLU A 418 -29.10 6.83 15.27
N SER A 419 -28.69 8.02 15.66
CA SER A 419 -27.60 8.73 14.96
C SER A 419 -26.23 8.06 15.17
N ALA A 420 -26.01 7.39 16.32
CA ALA A 420 -24.81 6.61 16.58
C ALA A 420 -24.79 5.30 15.77
N ASN A 421 -25.94 4.68 15.52
CA ASN A 421 -26.05 3.48 14.71
C ASN A 421 -25.81 3.72 13.23
N LEU A 422 -26.06 4.93 12.70
CA LEU A 422 -25.73 5.30 11.31
C LEU A 422 -24.22 5.35 11.05
N THR A 423 -23.44 5.79 12.05
CA THR A 423 -21.97 5.79 11.96
C THR A 423 -21.39 4.39 12.12
N ASN A 424 -21.91 3.57 13.02
CA ASN A 424 -21.47 2.18 13.18
C ASN A 424 -21.93 1.31 12.00
N LYS A 425 -23.11 1.55 11.44
CA LYS A 425 -23.56 0.87 10.20
C LYS A 425 -22.72 1.20 9.00
N ALA A 426 -22.33 2.45 8.78
CA ALA A 426 -21.43 2.82 7.68
C ALA A 426 -20.04 2.19 7.81
N VAL A 427 -19.55 2.01 9.05
CA VAL A 427 -18.26 1.34 9.35
C VAL A 427 -18.39 -0.19 9.35
N GLU A 428 -19.51 -0.74 9.79
CA GLU A 428 -19.79 -2.17 9.71
C GLU A 428 -20.19 -2.59 8.28
N GLU A 429 -20.90 -1.77 7.54
CA GLU A 429 -21.20 -2.00 6.11
C GLU A 429 -19.93 -1.97 5.25
N ALA A 430 -18.95 -1.14 5.56
CA ALA A 430 -17.63 -1.19 4.94
C ALA A 430 -16.82 -2.46 5.34
N LYS A 431 -17.12 -3.09 6.49
CA LYS A 431 -16.46 -4.32 6.97
C LYS A 431 -17.27 -5.60 6.74
N SER A 432 -18.60 -5.50 6.57
CA SER A 432 -19.52 -6.63 6.42
C SER A 432 -19.93 -6.93 4.98
N GLU A 433 -19.22 -6.40 3.99
CA GLU A 433 -19.43 -6.83 2.60
C GLU A 433 -19.03 -8.31 2.35
N GLU A 434 -18.77 -9.07 3.39
CA GLU A 434 -18.44 -10.51 3.33
C GLU A 434 -19.39 -11.45 4.10
N SER A 435 -20.62 -11.03 4.48
CA SER A 435 -21.58 -12.00 5.07
C SER A 435 -23.01 -11.72 4.67
N ASP A 436 -23.60 -12.68 3.95
CA ASP A 436 -25.03 -13.04 3.81
C ASP A 436 -26.09 -11.95 4.00
N VAL A 437 -26.15 -10.95 3.12
CA VAL A 437 -27.33 -10.09 3.00
C VAL A 437 -28.38 -10.84 2.17
N LYS A 438 -29.38 -11.43 2.82
CA LYS A 438 -30.59 -11.90 2.14
C LYS A 438 -31.51 -10.72 1.86
N ILE A 439 -31.73 -10.38 0.60
CA ILE A 439 -32.76 -9.42 0.21
C ILE A 439 -34.13 -10.07 0.46
N ASP A 440 -35.02 -9.36 1.14
CA ASP A 440 -36.41 -9.77 1.31
C ASP A 440 -37.11 -9.72 -0.06
N LEU A 441 -37.32 -10.89 -0.63
CA LEU A 441 -37.91 -11.02 -1.98
C LEU A 441 -39.32 -10.41 -2.10
N ASP A 442 -40.05 -10.27 -0.98
CA ASP A 442 -41.39 -9.69 -0.96
C ASP A 442 -41.37 -8.17 -1.08
N LYS A 443 -40.24 -7.53 -0.82
CA LYS A 443 -40.05 -6.09 -0.92
C LYS A 443 -39.41 -5.60 -2.23
N ILE A 444 -39.18 -6.51 -3.18
CA ILE A 444 -38.66 -6.14 -4.51
C ILE A 444 -39.78 -5.46 -5.30
N ASP A 445 -39.55 -4.23 -5.74
CA ASP A 445 -40.43 -3.37 -6.49
C ASP A 445 -39.72 -2.68 -7.67
N GLY A 446 -40.44 -1.80 -8.38
CA GLY A 446 -39.91 -1.08 -9.54
C GLY A 446 -38.76 -0.11 -9.22
N ASP A 447 -38.66 0.36 -7.98
CA ASP A 447 -37.61 1.30 -7.54
C ASP A 447 -36.37 0.57 -7.01
N THR A 448 -36.45 -0.76 -6.85
CA THR A 448 -35.31 -1.59 -6.46
C THR A 448 -34.20 -1.50 -7.49
N TYR A 449 -32.96 -1.19 -7.02
CA TYR A 449 -31.81 -1.10 -7.92
C TYR A 449 -31.31 -2.48 -8.35
N LEU A 450 -31.13 -2.66 -9.65
CA LEU A 450 -30.62 -3.91 -10.21
C LEU A 450 -29.20 -4.25 -9.70
N LYS A 451 -28.38 -3.23 -9.39
CA LYS A 451 -27.06 -3.43 -8.79
C LYS A 451 -27.10 -4.19 -7.48
N ASP A 452 -28.11 -3.90 -6.62
CA ASP A 452 -28.21 -4.48 -5.29
C ASP A 452 -28.62 -5.96 -5.37
N LEU A 453 -29.48 -6.30 -6.32
CA LEU A 453 -29.86 -7.69 -6.62
C LEU A 453 -28.69 -8.49 -7.18
N ILE A 454 -27.91 -7.92 -8.11
CA ILE A 454 -26.73 -8.59 -8.69
C ILE A 454 -25.62 -8.73 -7.66
N LYS A 455 -25.47 -7.78 -6.72
CA LYS A 455 -24.50 -7.85 -5.62
C LYS A 455 -24.77 -9.06 -4.72
N VAL A 456 -26.03 -9.28 -4.35
CA VAL A 456 -26.44 -10.39 -3.47
C VAL A 456 -26.54 -11.72 -4.24
N TYR A 457 -26.97 -11.66 -5.49
CA TYR A 457 -27.16 -12.82 -6.37
C TYR A 457 -26.34 -12.67 -7.66
N PRO A 458 -25.01 -12.91 -7.65
CA PRO A 458 -24.14 -12.67 -8.81
C PRO A 458 -24.52 -13.46 -10.07
N LYS A 459 -25.13 -14.63 -9.90
CA LYS A 459 -25.65 -15.46 -11.02
C LYS A 459 -26.75 -14.77 -11.80
N LEU A 460 -27.52 -13.89 -11.15
CA LEU A 460 -28.62 -13.14 -11.77
C LEU A 460 -28.13 -12.33 -12.98
N LYS A 461 -26.92 -11.76 -12.92
CA LYS A 461 -26.30 -11.04 -14.02
C LYS A 461 -26.30 -11.84 -15.34
N ASN A 462 -25.98 -13.12 -15.26
CA ASN A 462 -25.90 -13.99 -16.43
C ASN A 462 -27.28 -14.58 -16.81
N ASP A 463 -28.12 -14.82 -15.82
CA ASP A 463 -29.40 -15.49 -16.00
C ASP A 463 -30.52 -14.56 -16.47
N MET A 464 -30.36 -13.23 -16.32
CA MET A 464 -31.34 -12.28 -16.87
C MET A 464 -31.52 -12.37 -18.39
N VAL A 465 -30.50 -12.87 -19.10
CA VAL A 465 -30.63 -13.13 -20.55
C VAL A 465 -31.75 -14.16 -20.84
N LYS A 466 -32.07 -15.05 -19.91
CA LYS A 466 -33.21 -16.02 -20.03
C LYS A 466 -34.56 -15.31 -19.98
N ILE A 467 -34.63 -14.11 -19.41
CA ILE A 467 -35.86 -13.31 -19.33
C ILE A 467 -36.07 -12.52 -20.64
N SER A 468 -35.00 -11.89 -21.14
CA SER A 468 -35.00 -11.17 -22.43
C SER A 468 -33.59 -11.15 -23.02
N GLU A 469 -33.48 -11.38 -24.34
CA GLU A 469 -32.17 -11.29 -25.04
C GLU A 469 -31.52 -9.92 -24.96
N LYS A 470 -32.29 -8.85 -24.72
CA LYS A 470 -31.79 -7.49 -24.56
C LYS A 470 -30.92 -7.34 -23.31
N PHE A 471 -31.09 -8.20 -22.33
CA PHE A 471 -30.22 -8.24 -21.14
C PHE A 471 -28.83 -8.83 -21.40
N LYS A 472 -28.48 -9.24 -22.63
CA LYS A 472 -27.08 -9.51 -23.02
C LYS A 472 -26.17 -8.32 -22.78
N LEU A 473 -26.70 -7.11 -22.77
CA LEU A 473 -25.98 -5.89 -22.39
C LEU A 473 -25.44 -5.93 -20.95
N LEU A 474 -26.08 -6.69 -20.06
CA LEU A 474 -25.59 -6.91 -18.68
C LEU A 474 -24.28 -7.72 -18.63
N GLN A 475 -23.94 -8.44 -19.70
CA GLN A 475 -22.70 -9.21 -19.81
C GLN A 475 -21.57 -8.40 -20.46
N THR A 476 -21.84 -7.17 -20.87
CA THR A 476 -20.87 -6.27 -21.50
C THR A 476 -20.28 -5.30 -20.47
N PRO A 477 -19.14 -4.68 -20.75
CA PRO A 477 -18.53 -3.64 -19.89
C PRO A 477 -19.44 -2.42 -19.64
N LEU A 478 -20.42 -2.16 -20.52
CA LEU A 478 -21.43 -1.10 -20.32
C LEU A 478 -22.25 -1.25 -19.03
N LEU A 479 -22.27 -2.44 -18.45
CA LEU A 479 -22.96 -2.72 -17.19
C LEU A 479 -22.44 -1.82 -16.06
N ALA A 480 -21.13 -1.62 -15.95
CA ALA A 480 -20.52 -0.86 -14.87
C ALA A 480 -21.01 0.60 -14.80
N VAL A 481 -21.33 1.19 -15.97
CA VAL A 481 -21.81 2.57 -16.07
C VAL A 481 -23.33 2.66 -15.84
N MET A 482 -24.08 1.66 -16.29
CA MET A 482 -25.55 1.70 -16.25
C MET A 482 -26.12 1.15 -14.95
N LEU A 483 -25.47 0.15 -14.36
CA LEU A 483 -25.95 -0.60 -13.20
C LEU A 483 -26.19 0.29 -11.96
N PRO A 484 -25.30 1.27 -11.61
CA PRO A 484 -25.50 2.10 -10.43
C PRO A 484 -26.80 2.90 -10.41
N THR A 485 -27.33 3.24 -11.59
CA THR A 485 -28.53 4.08 -11.74
C THR A 485 -29.73 3.35 -12.33
N THR A 486 -29.63 2.02 -12.56
CA THR A 486 -30.68 1.24 -13.16
C THR A 486 -31.56 0.59 -12.09
N THR A 487 -32.80 1.08 -11.96
CA THR A 487 -33.87 0.45 -11.18
C THR A 487 -34.54 -0.66 -12.02
N LEU A 488 -35.31 -1.55 -11.38
CA LEU A 488 -36.07 -2.58 -12.10
C LEU A 488 -37.07 -1.99 -13.10
N LYS A 489 -37.63 -0.82 -12.81
CA LYS A 489 -38.50 -0.10 -13.75
C LYS A 489 -37.72 0.29 -15.02
N LYS A 490 -36.52 0.86 -14.89
CA LYS A 490 -35.66 1.18 -16.04
C LYS A 490 -35.16 -0.07 -16.77
N ALA A 491 -34.92 -1.16 -16.02
CA ALA A 491 -34.54 -2.43 -16.62
C ALA A 491 -35.69 -3.02 -17.43
N SER A 492 -36.93 -2.95 -16.93
CA SER A 492 -38.14 -3.38 -17.61
C SER A 492 -38.33 -2.64 -18.96
N GLU A 493 -38.23 -1.32 -18.96
CA GLU A 493 -38.32 -0.48 -20.16
C GLU A 493 -37.25 -0.86 -21.20
N ARG A 494 -36.00 -1.05 -20.78
CA ARG A 494 -34.88 -1.39 -21.67
C ARG A 494 -34.90 -2.84 -22.15
N GLY A 495 -35.40 -3.74 -21.32
CA GLY A 495 -35.56 -5.17 -21.63
C GLY A 495 -36.79 -5.46 -22.46
N GLU A 496 -37.67 -4.44 -22.64
CA GLU A 496 -39.04 -4.59 -23.25
C GLU A 496 -39.82 -5.73 -22.60
N VAL A 497 -39.79 -5.81 -21.29
CA VAL A 497 -40.50 -6.76 -20.45
C VAL A 497 -41.36 -5.98 -19.49
N GLU A 498 -42.63 -6.35 -19.34
CA GLU A 498 -43.51 -5.71 -18.35
C GLU A 498 -42.93 -5.81 -16.95
N LEU A 499 -43.04 -4.73 -16.14
CA LEU A 499 -42.37 -4.63 -14.85
C LEU A 499 -42.70 -5.75 -13.87
N ASP A 500 -43.99 -6.06 -13.73
CA ASP A 500 -44.45 -7.12 -12.82
C ASP A 500 -43.94 -8.50 -13.27
N THR A 501 -43.96 -8.75 -14.58
CA THR A 501 -43.41 -9.97 -15.19
C THR A 501 -41.88 -10.05 -14.96
N LEU A 502 -41.15 -8.94 -15.06
CA LEU A 502 -39.71 -8.88 -14.81
C LEU A 502 -39.40 -9.22 -13.34
N ILE A 503 -40.15 -8.63 -12.41
CA ILE A 503 -39.99 -8.85 -10.96
C ILE A 503 -40.26 -10.31 -10.61
N GLU A 504 -41.36 -10.91 -11.14
CA GLU A 504 -41.69 -12.32 -10.90
C GLU A 504 -40.59 -13.25 -11.40
N LYS A 505 -40.12 -13.07 -12.63
CA LYS A 505 -39.06 -13.90 -13.22
C LYS A 505 -37.72 -13.74 -12.48
N ILE A 506 -37.39 -12.53 -11.98
CA ILE A 506 -36.22 -12.33 -11.15
C ILE A 506 -36.36 -13.10 -9.84
N LYS A 507 -37.51 -13.03 -9.16
CA LYS A 507 -37.81 -13.81 -7.95
C LYS A 507 -37.71 -15.30 -8.17
N GLU A 508 -38.21 -15.80 -9.31
CA GLU A 508 -38.09 -17.21 -9.70
C GLU A 508 -36.62 -17.62 -9.88
N LEU A 509 -35.82 -16.85 -10.62
CA LEU A 509 -34.41 -17.13 -10.79
C LEU A 509 -33.65 -17.15 -9.45
N ILE A 510 -33.91 -16.17 -8.59
CA ILE A 510 -33.26 -16.08 -7.26
C ILE A 510 -33.61 -17.29 -6.38
N LYS A 511 -34.86 -17.82 -6.47
CA LYS A 511 -35.26 -19.03 -5.74
C LYS A 511 -34.51 -20.28 -6.18
N THR A 512 -33.87 -20.26 -7.35
CA THR A 512 -33.09 -21.40 -7.87
C THR A 512 -31.61 -21.33 -7.44
N TYR A 513 -31.15 -20.27 -6.80
CA TYR A 513 -29.77 -20.06 -6.37
C TYR A 513 -29.52 -20.53 -4.94
#